data_6dd3a19320bffac69f4ff458e6b18630
#
_entry.id   6dd3a19320bffac69f4ff458e6b18630
#
_cell.length_a   1.000
_cell.length_b   1.000
_cell.length_c   1.000
_cell.angle_alpha   90.00
_cell.angle_beta   90.00
_cell.angle_gamma   90.00
#
_symmetry.space_group_name_H-M   'P 1'
#
loop_
_entity.id
_entity.type
_entity.pdbx_description
1 polymer ?
#
loop_
_entity_poly.entity_id
_entity_poly.type
_entity_poly.pdbx_seq_one_letter_code
_entity_poly.pdbx_strand_id
1 'polypeptide(L)'
;MYDGSALPFAENVANTRMVCQVAHACGVSVEAELGCLAVGVDSHEGRAEDVEQYTDPQAAREFVAATEVDALAVSIGTVHGIYKGKPHIRTDILEEIHRAVDVPLVLHGGSGTPEGDLHECIARGIAKINVNTEISSAVVAQTAQMLAQDKPHYSVLSLRQSDDVKAAVKKYISMFGKRDALSR
;
A
#
# COMPACT_ATOMS: atom_id res chain seq x y z
N MET A 1 11.22 -1.08 -4.64
CA MET A 1 10.32 0.09 -4.70
C MET A 1 11.13 1.37 -4.54
N TYR A 2 10.77 2.43 -5.27
CA TYR A 2 11.27 3.79 -5.10
C TYR A 2 10.10 4.74 -4.85
N ASP A 3 10.13 5.48 -3.76
CA ASP A 3 9.12 6.50 -3.42
C ASP A 3 9.74 7.90 -3.58
N GLY A 4 9.31 8.59 -4.62
CA GLY A 4 9.63 9.98 -4.90
C GLY A 4 8.41 10.90 -4.80
N SER A 5 7.31 10.45 -4.22
CA SER A 5 6.01 11.14 -4.19
C SER A 5 6.07 12.54 -3.53
N ALA A 6 6.98 12.73 -2.58
CA ALA A 6 7.22 14.02 -1.94
C ALA A 6 8.07 15.00 -2.77
N LEU A 7 8.61 14.57 -3.91
CA LEU A 7 9.44 15.39 -4.79
C LEU A 7 8.58 16.10 -5.86
N PRO A 8 9.07 17.18 -6.46
CA PRO A 8 8.47 17.73 -7.66
C PRO A 8 8.36 16.65 -8.77
N PHE A 9 7.29 16.66 -9.55
CA PHE A 9 7.00 15.65 -10.57
C PHE A 9 8.21 15.34 -11.49
N ALA A 10 8.87 16.35 -12.02
CA ALA A 10 10.02 16.17 -12.90
C ALA A 10 11.22 15.48 -12.22
N GLU A 11 11.42 15.74 -10.93
CA GLU A 11 12.48 15.12 -10.14
C GLU A 11 12.12 13.67 -9.79
N ASN A 12 10.86 13.39 -9.42
CA ASN A 12 10.35 12.03 -9.22
C ASN A 12 10.54 11.21 -10.51
N VAL A 13 10.13 11.75 -11.67
CA VAL A 13 10.34 11.10 -12.98
C VAL A 13 11.82 10.80 -13.24
N ALA A 14 12.71 11.78 -13.05
CA ALA A 14 14.12 11.59 -13.33
C ALA A 14 14.75 10.50 -12.44
N ASN A 15 14.46 10.53 -11.16
CA ASN A 15 14.99 9.57 -10.19
C ASN A 15 14.40 8.17 -10.40
N THR A 16 13.09 8.06 -10.60
CA THR A 16 12.42 6.77 -10.88
C THR A 16 12.98 6.13 -12.14
N ARG A 17 13.15 6.91 -13.22
CA ARG A 17 13.75 6.41 -14.46
C ARG A 17 15.15 5.85 -14.25
N MET A 18 16.00 6.56 -13.48
CA MET A 18 17.34 6.09 -13.17
C MET A 18 17.29 4.77 -12.37
N VAL A 19 16.38 4.64 -11.40
CA VAL A 19 16.17 3.40 -10.63
C VAL A 19 15.73 2.27 -11.55
N CYS A 20 14.78 2.52 -12.47
CA CYS A 20 14.32 1.53 -13.43
C CYS A 20 15.47 1.04 -14.33
N GLN A 21 16.30 1.95 -14.86
CA GLN A 21 17.44 1.57 -15.70
C GLN A 21 18.41 0.62 -14.98
N VAL A 22 18.73 0.91 -13.72
CA VAL A 22 19.63 0.06 -12.92
C VAL A 22 18.98 -1.28 -12.58
N ALA A 23 17.74 -1.26 -12.14
CA ALA A 23 17.00 -2.47 -11.73
C ALA A 23 16.76 -3.40 -12.93
N HIS A 24 16.30 -2.87 -14.05
CA HIS A 24 16.04 -3.65 -15.27
C HIS A 24 17.31 -4.28 -15.83
N ALA A 25 18.46 -3.60 -15.74
CA ALA A 25 19.75 -4.20 -16.10
C ALA A 25 20.12 -5.43 -15.26
N CYS A 26 19.51 -5.55 -14.05
CA CYS A 26 19.66 -6.69 -13.15
C CYS A 26 18.46 -7.68 -13.22
N GLY A 27 17.50 -7.47 -14.11
CA GLY A 27 16.29 -8.29 -14.22
C GLY A 27 15.31 -8.11 -13.05
N VAL A 28 15.32 -6.94 -12.39
CA VAL A 28 14.49 -6.62 -11.22
C VAL A 28 13.42 -5.60 -11.60
N SER A 29 12.15 -5.89 -11.27
CA SER A 29 11.02 -4.98 -11.47
C SER A 29 11.05 -3.83 -10.45
N VAL A 30 10.49 -2.69 -10.85
CA VAL A 30 10.40 -1.47 -10.03
C VAL A 30 8.95 -1.08 -9.80
N GLU A 31 8.61 -0.83 -8.54
CA GLU A 31 7.40 -0.12 -8.14
C GLU A 31 7.77 1.31 -7.79
N ALA A 32 6.98 2.28 -8.25
CA ALA A 32 7.13 3.68 -7.87
C ALA A 32 5.81 4.26 -7.38
N GLU A 33 5.84 5.44 -6.77
CA GLU A 33 4.67 6.13 -6.21
C GLU A 33 4.47 7.50 -6.83
N LEU A 34 3.20 7.83 -7.12
CA LEU A 34 2.76 9.13 -7.59
C LEU A 34 1.51 9.59 -6.83
N GLY A 35 1.47 10.86 -6.45
CA GLY A 35 0.54 11.38 -5.46
C GLY A 35 1.16 11.31 -4.08
N CYS A 36 0.48 11.77 -3.06
CA CYS A 36 0.97 11.75 -1.68
C CYS A 36 -0.12 11.26 -0.74
N LEU A 37 0.20 10.27 0.09
CA LEU A 37 -0.69 9.78 1.13
C LEU A 37 -0.53 10.64 2.40
N ALA A 38 -1.65 11.01 3.02
CA ALA A 38 -1.62 11.60 4.35
C ALA A 38 -1.19 10.57 5.40
N VAL A 39 -0.69 11.08 6.53
CA VAL A 39 -0.25 10.24 7.65
C VAL A 39 -1.35 10.11 8.69
N GLY A 40 -1.75 8.88 8.97
CA GLY A 40 -2.70 8.51 10.01
C GLY A 40 -2.05 8.32 11.39
N VAL A 41 -2.78 7.66 12.30
CA VAL A 41 -2.27 7.31 13.63
C VAL A 41 -1.39 6.07 13.54
N ASP A 42 -0.38 5.97 14.41
CA ASP A 42 0.54 4.83 14.54
C ASP A 42 1.28 4.47 13.23
N SER A 43 1.42 5.43 12.32
CA SER A 43 2.19 5.23 11.10
C SER A 43 3.69 5.23 11.41
N HIS A 44 4.41 4.32 10.77
CA HIS A 44 5.88 4.30 10.70
C HIS A 44 6.39 4.72 9.32
N GLU A 45 5.49 5.13 8.43
CA GLU A 45 5.75 5.53 7.06
C GLU A 45 5.19 6.94 6.82
N GLY A 46 5.80 7.68 5.90
CA GLY A 46 5.44 9.07 5.62
C GLY A 46 5.97 10.06 6.64
N ARG A 47 5.75 11.34 6.38
CA ARG A 47 6.14 12.46 7.25
C ARG A 47 4.91 13.14 7.80
N ALA A 48 4.99 13.69 9.01
CA ALA A 48 3.84 14.36 9.66
C ALA A 48 3.30 15.56 8.86
N GLU A 49 4.13 16.16 8.01
CA GLU A 49 3.80 17.25 7.10
C GLU A 49 3.22 16.80 5.75
N ASP A 50 3.19 15.50 5.44
CA ASP A 50 2.65 14.99 4.18
C ASP A 50 1.15 15.29 4.10
N VAL A 51 0.79 16.06 3.08
CA VAL A 51 -0.59 16.45 2.79
C VAL A 51 -1.10 15.55 1.67
N GLU A 52 -2.31 15.02 1.85
CA GLU A 52 -2.95 14.19 0.83
C GLU A 52 -3.00 14.91 -0.52
N GLN A 53 -2.48 14.24 -1.53
CA GLN A 53 -2.55 14.68 -2.91
C GLN A 53 -2.95 13.48 -3.79
N TYR A 54 -4.18 13.49 -4.29
CA TYR A 54 -4.66 12.44 -5.19
C TYR A 54 -3.83 12.39 -6.46
N THR A 55 -3.62 11.18 -6.95
CA THR A 55 -2.94 10.96 -8.23
C THR A 55 -3.83 11.44 -9.38
N ASP A 56 -3.29 12.34 -10.21
CA ASP A 56 -3.94 12.78 -11.44
C ASP A 56 -3.76 11.72 -12.53
N PRO A 57 -4.84 11.28 -13.25
CA PRO A 57 -4.76 10.25 -14.26
C PRO A 57 -3.84 10.60 -15.45
N GLN A 58 -3.80 11.85 -15.87
CA GLN A 58 -2.92 12.29 -16.95
C GLN A 58 -1.45 12.28 -16.50
N ALA A 59 -1.18 12.76 -15.29
CA ALA A 59 0.15 12.70 -14.70
C ALA A 59 0.62 11.24 -14.52
N ALA A 60 -0.27 10.31 -14.14
CA ALA A 60 0.05 8.90 -14.04
C ALA A 60 0.48 8.32 -15.40
N ARG A 61 -0.23 8.65 -16.47
CA ARG A 61 0.12 8.24 -17.83
C ARG A 61 1.49 8.78 -18.26
N GLU A 62 1.73 10.05 -18.02
CA GLU A 62 3.01 10.69 -18.35
C GLU A 62 4.17 10.09 -17.55
N PHE A 63 3.93 9.83 -16.26
CA PHE A 63 4.90 9.22 -15.35
C PHE A 63 5.31 7.82 -15.81
N VAL A 64 4.35 6.93 -16.06
CA VAL A 64 4.60 5.57 -16.53
C VAL A 64 5.36 5.56 -17.86
N ALA A 65 4.92 6.38 -18.82
CA ALA A 65 5.57 6.48 -20.12
C ALA A 65 7.03 7.01 -20.05
N ALA A 66 7.31 7.92 -19.11
CA ALA A 66 8.62 8.52 -18.95
C ALA A 66 9.61 7.66 -18.14
N THR A 67 9.11 6.86 -17.19
CA THR A 67 9.95 6.11 -16.23
C THR A 67 10.14 4.64 -16.60
N GLU A 68 9.22 4.07 -17.37
CA GLU A 68 9.16 2.63 -17.69
C GLU A 68 9.03 1.76 -16.42
N VAL A 69 8.35 2.26 -15.39
CA VAL A 69 8.09 1.54 -14.14
C VAL A 69 7.19 0.33 -14.36
N ASP A 70 7.38 -0.73 -13.59
CA ASP A 70 6.63 -1.99 -13.74
C ASP A 70 5.32 -2.05 -12.92
N ALA A 71 5.20 -1.21 -11.90
CA ALA A 71 3.98 -1.05 -11.09
C ALA A 71 3.90 0.36 -10.51
N LEU A 72 2.70 0.93 -10.41
CA LEU A 72 2.48 2.28 -9.93
C LEU A 72 1.59 2.29 -8.69
N ALA A 73 2.13 2.76 -7.56
CA ALA A 73 1.36 3.09 -6.37
C ALA A 73 0.69 4.46 -6.56
N VAL A 74 -0.61 4.51 -6.24
CA VAL A 74 -1.46 5.68 -6.46
C VAL A 74 -2.15 6.13 -5.17
N SER A 75 -2.27 7.44 -4.98
CA SER A 75 -3.01 8.05 -3.89
C SER A 75 -4.45 8.32 -4.30
N ILE A 76 -5.39 7.70 -3.61
CA ILE A 76 -6.83 7.80 -3.87
C ILE A 76 -7.65 7.98 -2.58
N GLY A 77 -7.04 8.44 -1.48
CA GLY A 77 -7.71 8.67 -0.20
C GLY A 77 -7.39 7.66 0.90
N THR A 78 -6.42 6.77 0.68
CA THR A 78 -5.83 5.96 1.74
C THR A 78 -4.78 6.75 2.52
N VAL A 79 -4.45 6.30 3.73
CA VAL A 79 -3.45 6.94 4.59
C VAL A 79 -2.41 5.92 5.06
N HIS A 80 -1.19 6.37 5.29
CA HIS A 80 -0.22 5.56 6.03
C HIS A 80 -0.59 5.52 7.51
N GLY A 81 -0.79 4.32 8.08
CA GLY A 81 -1.24 4.15 9.46
C GLY A 81 -2.74 3.89 9.58
N ILE A 82 -3.34 4.31 10.70
CA ILE A 82 -4.76 4.15 10.98
C ILE A 82 -5.49 5.48 10.75
N TYR A 83 -6.66 5.43 10.14
CA TYR A 83 -7.47 6.60 9.85
C TYR A 83 -7.90 7.34 11.13
N LYS A 84 -7.83 8.67 11.13
CA LYS A 84 -8.38 9.53 12.19
C LYS A 84 -9.91 9.69 12.11
N GLY A 85 -10.52 9.25 11.02
CA GLY A 85 -11.95 9.38 10.75
C GLY A 85 -12.41 8.34 9.72
N LYS A 86 -13.56 8.56 9.11
CA LYS A 86 -14.06 7.68 8.05
C LYS A 86 -13.22 7.89 6.77
N PRO A 87 -12.66 6.82 6.18
CA PRO A 87 -11.95 6.92 4.91
C PRO A 87 -12.88 7.45 3.80
N HIS A 88 -12.30 8.17 2.86
CA HIS A 88 -12.98 8.64 1.66
C HIS A 88 -12.17 8.20 0.43
N ILE A 89 -12.41 6.96 0.02
CA ILE A 89 -11.67 6.36 -1.09
C ILE A 89 -12.28 6.82 -2.42
N ARG A 90 -11.47 7.42 -3.28
CA ARG A 90 -11.84 7.95 -4.59
C ARG A 90 -11.70 6.86 -5.67
N THR A 91 -12.62 5.92 -5.65
CA THR A 91 -12.65 4.81 -6.63
C THR A 91 -12.98 5.28 -8.05
N ASP A 92 -13.59 6.45 -8.20
CA ASP A 92 -13.76 7.13 -9.47
C ASP A 92 -12.41 7.53 -10.10
N ILE A 93 -11.52 8.16 -9.32
CA ILE A 93 -10.15 8.51 -9.76
C ILE A 93 -9.37 7.23 -10.09
N LEU A 94 -9.49 6.19 -9.27
CA LEU A 94 -8.83 4.90 -9.51
C LEU A 94 -9.19 4.33 -10.89
N GLU A 95 -10.48 4.36 -11.23
CA GLU A 95 -10.96 3.83 -12.52
C GLU A 95 -10.41 4.63 -13.71
N GLU A 96 -10.29 5.97 -13.56
CA GLU A 96 -9.68 6.82 -14.58
C GLU A 96 -8.19 6.54 -14.74
N ILE A 97 -7.45 6.37 -13.63
CA ILE A 97 -6.03 6.00 -13.66
C ILE A 97 -5.85 4.62 -14.32
N HIS A 98 -6.67 3.63 -13.93
CA HIS A 98 -6.60 2.27 -14.49
C HIS A 98 -6.82 2.24 -16.01
N ARG A 99 -7.66 3.14 -16.54
CA ARG A 99 -7.83 3.29 -18.00
C ARG A 99 -6.68 4.03 -18.68
N ALA A 100 -5.92 4.83 -17.92
CA ALA A 100 -4.87 5.68 -18.46
C ALA A 100 -3.51 4.98 -18.55
N VAL A 101 -3.28 3.90 -17.77
CA VAL A 101 -2.00 3.18 -17.68
C VAL A 101 -2.18 1.68 -17.86
N ASP A 102 -1.16 1.02 -18.43
CA ASP A 102 -1.16 -0.43 -18.67
C ASP A 102 -0.40 -1.22 -17.59
N VAL A 103 0.21 -0.54 -16.61
CA VAL A 103 0.95 -1.20 -15.52
C VAL A 103 0.03 -1.55 -14.35
N PRO A 104 0.32 -2.60 -13.57
CA PRO A 104 -0.41 -2.93 -12.36
C PRO A 104 -0.44 -1.75 -11.38
N LEU A 105 -1.62 -1.47 -10.82
CA LEU A 105 -1.79 -0.44 -9.80
C LEU A 105 -1.64 -1.02 -8.39
N VAL A 106 -1.02 -0.24 -7.52
CA VAL A 106 -0.75 -0.59 -6.13
C VAL A 106 -1.48 0.37 -5.20
N LEU A 107 -2.09 -0.16 -4.15
CA LEU A 107 -2.69 0.59 -3.06
C LEU A 107 -1.79 0.54 -1.82
N HIS A 108 -1.23 1.67 -1.43
CA HIS A 108 -0.62 1.84 -0.11
C HIS A 108 -1.65 2.22 0.93
N GLY A 109 -1.33 2.06 2.22
CA GLY A 109 -2.25 2.42 3.30
C GLY A 109 -3.47 1.52 3.43
N GLY A 110 -3.35 0.21 3.15
CA GLY A 110 -4.45 -0.74 3.26
C GLY A 110 -4.89 -1.06 4.70
N SER A 111 -4.07 -0.72 5.72
CA SER A 111 -4.42 -0.92 7.13
C SER A 111 -5.60 -0.05 7.55
N GLY A 112 -6.64 -0.66 8.16
CA GLY A 112 -7.83 0.06 8.61
C GLY A 112 -8.79 0.49 7.49
N THR A 113 -8.48 0.21 6.23
CA THR A 113 -9.42 0.43 5.12
C THR A 113 -10.53 -0.62 5.19
N PRO A 114 -11.81 -0.21 5.12
CA PRO A 114 -12.94 -1.15 5.17
C PRO A 114 -12.88 -2.22 4.07
N GLU A 115 -13.29 -3.45 4.41
CA GLU A 115 -13.26 -4.59 3.46
C GLU A 115 -14.01 -4.29 2.16
N GLY A 116 -15.16 -3.61 2.25
CA GLY A 116 -15.95 -3.22 1.07
C GLY A 116 -15.19 -2.28 0.13
N ASP A 117 -14.48 -1.28 0.70
CA ASP A 117 -13.69 -0.32 -0.07
C ASP A 117 -12.46 -1.01 -0.71
N LEU A 118 -11.82 -1.97 0.00
CA LEU A 118 -10.73 -2.76 -0.57
C LEU A 118 -11.22 -3.65 -1.72
N HIS A 119 -12.37 -4.29 -1.59
CA HIS A 119 -12.97 -5.08 -2.68
C HIS A 119 -13.31 -4.20 -3.89
N GLU A 120 -13.84 -3.00 -3.67
CA GLU A 120 -14.13 -2.06 -4.74
C GLU A 120 -12.84 -1.61 -5.45
N CYS A 121 -11.77 -1.32 -4.71
CA CYS A 121 -10.45 -1.00 -5.28
C CYS A 121 -9.92 -2.17 -6.14
N ILE A 122 -10.01 -3.40 -5.65
CA ILE A 122 -9.59 -4.60 -6.41
C ILE A 122 -10.42 -4.75 -7.69
N ALA A 123 -11.73 -4.57 -7.61
CA ALA A 123 -12.62 -4.66 -8.76
C ALA A 123 -12.34 -3.59 -9.83
N ARG A 124 -11.78 -2.43 -9.41
CA ARG A 124 -11.44 -1.29 -10.28
C ARG A 124 -9.97 -1.24 -10.70
N GLY A 125 -9.19 -2.30 -10.47
CA GLY A 125 -7.86 -2.46 -11.06
C GLY A 125 -6.68 -2.44 -10.11
N ILE A 126 -6.87 -2.35 -8.79
CA ILE A 126 -5.78 -2.56 -7.84
C ILE A 126 -5.32 -4.03 -7.89
N ALA A 127 -4.03 -4.22 -8.17
CA ALA A 127 -3.40 -5.54 -8.29
C ALA A 127 -2.60 -5.93 -7.03
N LYS A 128 -2.16 -4.96 -6.22
CA LYS A 128 -1.36 -5.16 -5.00
C LYS A 128 -1.83 -4.21 -3.91
N ILE A 129 -1.88 -4.67 -2.67
CA ILE A 129 -2.25 -3.85 -1.50
C ILE A 129 -1.19 -4.02 -0.43
N ASN A 130 -0.66 -2.90 0.10
CA ASN A 130 0.24 -2.90 1.23
C ASN A 130 -0.53 -2.80 2.54
N VAL A 131 -0.28 -3.73 3.48
CA VAL A 131 -0.86 -3.74 4.83
C VAL A 131 0.25 -3.97 5.84
N ASN A 132 0.48 -3.03 6.74
CA ASN A 132 1.53 -3.11 7.75
C ASN A 132 1.01 -2.80 9.15
N THR A 133 0.54 -1.59 9.41
CA THR A 133 0.23 -1.07 10.74
C THR A 133 -0.76 -1.95 11.51
N GLU A 134 -1.83 -2.42 10.87
CA GLU A 134 -2.82 -3.29 11.53
C GLU A 134 -2.23 -4.64 11.94
N ILE A 135 -1.37 -5.24 11.10
CA ILE A 135 -0.69 -6.50 11.40
C ILE A 135 0.28 -6.29 12.57
N SER A 136 1.12 -5.26 12.49
CA SER A 136 2.11 -4.93 13.53
C SER A 136 1.44 -4.66 14.88
N SER A 137 0.42 -3.80 14.91
CA SER A 137 -0.31 -3.44 16.12
C SER A 137 -1.00 -4.65 16.77
N ALA A 138 -1.59 -5.54 15.98
CA ALA A 138 -2.21 -6.76 16.48
C ALA A 138 -1.18 -7.68 17.17
N VAL A 139 -0.03 -7.89 16.55
CA VAL A 139 1.05 -8.73 17.11
C VAL A 139 1.63 -8.12 18.38
N VAL A 140 1.84 -6.80 18.41
CA VAL A 140 2.32 -6.10 19.61
C VAL A 140 1.32 -6.22 20.77
N ALA A 141 0.02 -6.04 20.50
CA ALA A 141 -1.02 -6.19 21.52
C ALA A 141 -1.07 -7.62 22.09
N GLN A 142 -1.03 -8.64 21.25
CA GLN A 142 -1.01 -10.05 21.66
C GLN A 142 0.26 -10.39 22.44
N THR A 143 1.41 -9.88 22.01
CA THR A 143 2.67 -10.03 22.72
C THR A 143 2.60 -9.42 24.13
N ALA A 144 2.05 -8.23 24.27
CA ALA A 144 1.87 -7.56 25.56
C ALA A 144 0.97 -8.37 26.49
N GLN A 145 -0.16 -8.91 25.99
CA GLN A 145 -1.05 -9.78 26.77
C GLN A 145 -0.35 -11.05 27.26
N MET A 146 0.43 -11.68 26.39
CA MET A 146 1.18 -12.88 26.73
C MET A 146 2.20 -12.60 27.84
N LEU A 147 2.99 -11.54 27.70
CA LEU A 147 4.03 -11.16 28.66
C LEU A 147 3.46 -10.71 30.02
N ALA A 148 2.22 -10.24 30.05
CA ALA A 148 1.51 -9.94 31.29
C ALA A 148 1.09 -11.21 32.07
N GLN A 149 0.94 -12.35 31.39
CA GLN A 149 0.50 -13.62 31.97
C GLN A 149 1.64 -14.59 32.26
N ASP A 150 2.69 -14.56 31.45
CA ASP A 150 3.78 -15.53 31.46
C ASP A 150 5.12 -14.87 31.12
N LYS A 151 6.23 -15.56 31.44
CA LYS A 151 7.59 -15.16 31.05
C LYS A 151 8.21 -16.26 30.18
N PRO A 152 7.75 -16.40 28.93
CA PRO A 152 8.22 -17.48 28.08
C PRO A 152 9.70 -17.28 27.70
N HIS A 153 10.37 -18.40 27.39
CA HIS A 153 11.67 -18.33 26.74
C HIS A 153 11.54 -17.62 25.38
N TYR A 154 12.57 -16.87 24.97
CA TYR A 154 12.55 -16.06 23.74
C TYR A 154 12.15 -16.87 22.50
N SER A 155 12.62 -18.11 22.36
CA SER A 155 12.24 -18.98 21.23
C SER A 155 10.73 -19.26 21.17
N VAL A 156 10.08 -19.42 22.32
CA VAL A 156 8.63 -19.63 22.41
C VAL A 156 7.90 -18.33 22.05
N LEU A 157 8.38 -17.20 22.56
CA LEU A 157 7.84 -15.87 22.23
C LEU A 157 7.89 -15.63 20.72
N SER A 158 9.05 -15.83 20.10
CA SER A 158 9.27 -15.62 18.67
C SER A 158 8.38 -16.51 17.80
N LEU A 159 8.18 -17.77 18.17
CA LEU A 159 7.29 -18.69 17.47
C LEU A 159 5.83 -18.21 17.55
N ARG A 160 5.36 -17.80 18.71
CA ARG A 160 4.00 -17.27 18.89
C ARG A 160 3.78 -15.99 18.09
N GLN A 161 4.73 -15.06 18.11
CA GLN A 161 4.66 -13.86 17.28
C GLN A 161 4.58 -14.20 15.78
N SER A 162 5.32 -15.19 15.32
CA SER A 162 5.25 -15.68 13.94
C SER A 162 3.87 -16.26 13.60
N ASP A 163 3.27 -17.01 14.53
CA ASP A 163 1.92 -17.56 14.33
C ASP A 163 0.85 -16.45 14.31
N ASP A 164 1.00 -15.41 15.13
CA ASP A 164 0.11 -14.24 15.16
C ASP A 164 0.18 -13.47 13.83
N VAL A 165 1.39 -13.20 13.31
CA VAL A 165 1.59 -12.60 11.98
C VAL A 165 0.93 -13.45 10.90
N LYS A 166 1.16 -14.76 10.93
CA LYS A 166 0.58 -15.71 9.98
C LYS A 166 -0.95 -15.70 9.99
N ALA A 167 -1.55 -15.62 11.20
CA ALA A 167 -3.01 -15.53 11.33
C ALA A 167 -3.55 -14.23 10.73
N ALA A 168 -2.91 -13.09 11.00
CA ALA A 168 -3.28 -11.79 10.46
C ALA A 168 -3.14 -11.77 8.93
N VAL A 169 -2.01 -12.23 8.38
CA VAL A 169 -1.78 -12.30 6.93
C VAL A 169 -2.79 -13.20 6.24
N LYS A 170 -3.13 -14.37 6.82
CA LYS A 170 -4.16 -15.25 6.26
C LYS A 170 -5.52 -14.58 6.15
N LYS A 171 -5.90 -13.74 7.14
CA LYS A 171 -7.15 -12.95 7.07
C LYS A 171 -7.15 -12.07 5.82
N TYR A 172 -6.07 -11.33 5.57
CA TYR A 172 -5.95 -10.46 4.40
C TYR A 172 -5.92 -11.23 3.08
N ILE A 173 -5.18 -12.36 3.02
CA ILE A 173 -5.19 -13.23 1.82
C ILE A 173 -6.61 -13.72 1.51
N SER A 174 -7.35 -14.15 2.54
CA SER A 174 -8.73 -14.58 2.35
C SER A 174 -9.66 -13.44 1.94
N MET A 175 -9.46 -12.24 2.51
CA MET A 175 -10.22 -11.05 2.16
C MET A 175 -9.98 -10.65 0.71
N PHE A 176 -8.72 -10.53 0.27
CA PHE A 176 -8.39 -10.12 -1.09
C PHE A 176 -8.69 -11.19 -2.13
N GLY A 177 -8.63 -12.46 -1.76
CA GLY A 177 -8.92 -13.60 -2.64
C GLY A 177 -10.40 -13.90 -2.82
N LYS A 178 -11.28 -13.35 -2.00
CA LYS A 178 -12.74 -13.40 -2.23
C LYS A 178 -13.07 -12.53 -3.45
N ARG A 179 -12.84 -13.07 -4.62
CA ARG A 179 -13.55 -12.62 -5.81
C ARG A 179 -15.00 -13.02 -5.58
N ASP A 180 -15.79 -12.13 -5.02
CA ASP A 180 -17.21 -12.19 -5.26
C ASP A 180 -17.33 -12.27 -6.78
N ALA A 181 -18.11 -13.23 -7.23
CA ALA A 181 -18.40 -13.40 -8.64
C ALA A 181 -19.13 -12.14 -9.12
N LEU A 182 -18.39 -11.05 -9.27
CA LEU A 182 -18.77 -9.93 -10.08
C LEU A 182 -18.75 -10.48 -11.50
N SER A 183 -19.88 -11.10 -11.75
CA SER A 183 -20.52 -11.43 -13.03
C SER A 183 -19.70 -11.02 -14.25
N ARG A 184 -19.36 -12.04 -14.96
CA ARG A 184 -19.10 -12.09 -16.40
C ARG A 184 -20.04 -11.18 -17.20
#